data_e530cd9b9583dea3005c215054fff156
#
_entry.id   e530cd9b9583dea3005c215054fff156
#
_cell.length_a   1.000
_cell.length_b   1.000
_cell.length_c   1.000
_cell.angle_alpha   90.00
_cell.angle_beta   90.00
_cell.angle_gamma   90.00
#
_symmetry.space_group_name_H-M   'P 1'
#
loop_
_entity.id
_entity.type
_entity.pdbx_description
1 polymer ?
#
loop_
_entity_poly.entity_id
_entity_poly.type
_entity_poly.pdbx_seq_one_letter_code
_entity_poly.pdbx_strand_id
1 'polypeptide(L)'
;MKSIVILSVVCLSVLAASALSARSSRAAVRKVLSVHSMYGVDGPFVGGANPIRGLVGDELPWAIGHATHGQLDANGRLKLHVQGLVFADDPSVPPELRGTNDEAFFRAVVSCLTVDSTGAVVTTNLVTDGFP
;
A
#
# COMPACT_ATOMS: atom_id res chain seq x y z
N MET A 1 -4.88 70.42 59.53
CA MET A 1 -5.53 69.85 58.29
C MET A 1 -4.53 69.02 57.60
N LYS A 2 -4.70 67.70 57.60
CA LYS A 2 -3.77 66.69 57.03
C LYS A 2 -4.31 66.30 55.69
N SER A 3 -3.55 66.61 54.65
CA SER A 3 -3.83 66.14 53.25
C SER A 3 -3.28 64.73 53.05
N ILE A 4 -4.16 63.82 52.74
CA ILE A 4 -3.84 62.42 52.38
C ILE A 4 -3.68 62.35 50.85
N VAL A 5 -2.51 62.03 50.39
CA VAL A 5 -2.27 61.74 48.98
C VAL A 5 -2.39 60.21 48.73
N ILE A 6 -3.42 59.83 47.99
CA ILE A 6 -3.64 58.43 47.58
C ILE A 6 -2.91 58.20 46.26
N LEU A 7 -1.82 57.41 46.30
CA LEU A 7 -1.10 56.97 45.14
C LEU A 7 -1.80 55.74 44.58
N SER A 8 -2.49 55.90 43.45
CA SER A 8 -3.15 54.80 42.76
C SER A 8 -2.12 54.07 41.82
N VAL A 9 -1.72 52.89 42.24
CA VAL A 9 -0.88 52.03 41.39
C VAL A 9 -1.79 51.27 40.42
N VAL A 10 -1.78 51.67 39.15
CA VAL A 10 -2.45 50.93 38.06
C VAL A 10 -1.54 49.77 37.65
N CYS A 11 -1.92 48.56 38.06
CA CYS A 11 -1.24 47.34 37.64
C CYS A 11 -1.72 46.95 36.25
N LEU A 12 -0.95 47.26 35.20
CA LEU A 12 -1.25 46.91 33.85
C LEU A 12 -0.82 45.43 33.62
N SER A 13 -1.77 44.50 33.77
CA SER A 13 -1.56 43.10 33.49
C SER A 13 -1.59 42.87 31.97
N VAL A 14 -0.40 42.76 31.35
CA VAL A 14 -0.25 42.33 29.97
C VAL A 14 -0.50 40.82 29.90
N LEU A 15 -1.72 40.43 29.49
CA LEU A 15 -2.03 39.05 29.10
C LEU A 15 -1.34 38.72 27.77
N ALA A 16 -0.16 38.17 27.86
CA ALA A 16 0.47 37.54 26.72
C ALA A 16 -0.30 36.25 26.37
N ALA A 17 -1.21 36.32 25.42
CA ALA A 17 -1.86 35.16 24.83
C ALA A 17 -0.83 34.41 24.00
N SER A 18 -0.12 33.43 24.61
CA SER A 18 0.69 32.47 23.92
C SER A 18 -0.23 31.55 23.11
N ALA A 19 -0.45 31.88 21.85
CA ALA A 19 -1.06 30.96 20.88
C ALA A 19 -0.13 29.75 20.73
N LEU A 20 -0.36 28.71 21.53
CA LEU A 20 0.21 27.38 21.25
C LEU A 20 -0.39 26.92 19.92
N SER A 21 0.34 27.16 18.83
CA SER A 21 0.09 26.49 17.57
C SER A 21 0.36 25.00 17.79
N ALA A 22 -0.69 24.24 18.11
CA ALA A 22 -0.66 22.79 18.09
C ALA A 22 -0.38 22.37 16.63
N ARG A 23 0.91 22.27 16.29
CA ARG A 23 1.33 21.57 15.09
C ARG A 23 0.89 20.14 15.29
N SER A 24 -0.24 19.80 14.66
CA SER A 24 -0.67 18.42 14.51
C SER A 24 0.43 17.70 13.73
N SER A 25 1.38 17.10 14.43
CA SER A 25 2.35 16.21 13.86
C SER A 25 1.54 15.01 13.35
N ARG A 26 1.14 15.03 12.07
CA ARG A 26 0.67 13.84 11.43
C ARG A 26 1.79 12.83 11.56
N ALA A 27 1.66 11.92 12.51
CA ALA A 27 2.58 10.81 12.64
C ALA A 27 2.68 10.17 11.26
N ALA A 28 3.90 10.08 10.73
CA ALA A 28 4.11 9.45 9.42
C ALA A 28 3.59 8.03 9.50
N VAL A 29 2.66 7.68 8.61
CA VAL A 29 2.09 6.33 8.58
C VAL A 29 3.23 5.36 8.28
N ARG A 30 3.43 4.38 9.17
CA ARG A 30 4.51 3.41 9.05
C ARG A 30 4.27 2.54 7.81
N LYS A 31 5.28 2.43 6.95
CA LYS A 31 5.31 1.49 5.84
C LYS A 31 5.54 0.07 6.36
N VAL A 32 4.71 -0.87 5.93
CA VAL A 32 4.78 -2.29 6.30
C VAL A 32 5.53 -3.09 5.24
N LEU A 33 5.26 -2.80 3.96
CA LEU A 33 5.86 -3.50 2.82
C LEU A 33 6.24 -2.49 1.74
N SER A 34 7.39 -2.72 1.09
CA SER A 34 7.78 -2.05 -0.15
C SER A 34 7.89 -3.08 -1.26
N VAL A 35 7.30 -2.78 -2.41
CA VAL A 35 7.39 -3.57 -3.62
C VAL A 35 8.33 -2.85 -4.57
N HIS A 36 9.39 -3.52 -5.02
CA HIS A 36 10.41 -2.96 -5.93
C HIS A 36 10.58 -3.79 -7.19
N SER A 37 9.99 -4.99 -7.22
CA SER A 37 10.02 -5.89 -8.36
C SER A 37 8.75 -6.73 -8.39
N MET A 38 8.40 -7.20 -9.56
CA MET A 38 7.35 -8.17 -9.81
C MET A 38 7.85 -9.09 -10.92
N TYR A 39 7.46 -10.34 -10.84
CA TYR A 39 7.72 -11.32 -11.88
C TYR A 39 6.39 -11.73 -12.51
N GLY A 40 6.37 -11.91 -13.80
CA GLY A 40 5.25 -12.52 -14.49
C GLY A 40 5.08 -13.99 -14.08
N VAL A 41 3.89 -14.51 -14.25
CA VAL A 41 3.65 -15.95 -14.08
C VAL A 41 4.30 -16.68 -15.23
N ASP A 42 5.15 -17.66 -14.94
CA ASP A 42 5.79 -18.51 -15.93
C ASP A 42 6.05 -19.94 -15.43
N GLY A 43 6.50 -20.81 -16.31
CA GLY A 43 6.96 -22.16 -16.00
C GLY A 43 5.94 -22.96 -15.17
N PRO A 44 6.36 -23.55 -14.03
CA PRO A 44 5.51 -24.42 -13.23
C PRO A 44 4.36 -23.69 -12.52
N PHE A 45 4.35 -22.37 -12.54
CA PHE A 45 3.33 -21.54 -11.87
C PHE A 45 2.20 -21.12 -12.81
N VAL A 46 2.29 -21.47 -14.10
CA VAL A 46 1.19 -21.29 -15.06
C VAL A 46 0.09 -22.32 -14.75
N GLY A 47 -1.16 -21.87 -14.75
CA GLY A 47 -2.30 -22.70 -14.40
C GLY A 47 -2.38 -23.10 -12.93
N GLY A 48 -3.14 -24.15 -12.65
CA GLY A 48 -3.48 -24.56 -11.28
C GLY A 48 -2.57 -25.60 -10.64
N ALA A 49 -1.48 -26.02 -11.31
CA ALA A 49 -0.66 -27.13 -10.82
C ALA A 49 0.15 -26.78 -9.55
N ASN A 50 0.60 -25.56 -9.42
CA ASN A 50 1.40 -25.08 -8.29
C ASN A 50 0.88 -23.75 -7.72
N PRO A 51 -0.25 -23.76 -7.02
CA PRO A 51 -0.79 -22.54 -6.43
C PRO A 51 0.13 -21.99 -5.34
N ILE A 52 0.35 -20.67 -5.34
CA ILE A 52 1.11 -19.99 -4.29
C ILE A 52 0.13 -19.47 -3.24
N ARG A 53 0.14 -20.06 -2.04
CA ARG A 53 -0.78 -19.69 -0.95
C ARG A 53 -2.26 -19.70 -1.37
N GLY A 54 -2.64 -20.69 -2.18
CA GLY A 54 -4.00 -20.82 -2.71
C GLY A 54 -4.33 -19.89 -3.87
N LEU A 55 -3.37 -19.09 -4.34
CA LEU A 55 -3.51 -18.29 -5.56
C LEU A 55 -3.05 -19.12 -6.75
N VAL A 56 -3.94 -19.27 -7.71
CA VAL A 56 -3.71 -20.02 -8.95
C VAL A 56 -3.13 -19.04 -9.98
N GLY A 57 -2.14 -19.47 -10.74
CA GLY A 57 -1.59 -18.71 -11.87
C GLY A 57 -2.58 -18.67 -13.03
N ASP A 58 -2.35 -17.76 -13.96
CA ASP A 58 -3.09 -17.70 -15.20
C ASP A 58 -2.76 -18.91 -16.08
N GLU A 59 -3.61 -19.18 -17.08
CA GLU A 59 -3.43 -20.28 -18.04
C GLU A 59 -2.28 -20.04 -19.02
N LEU A 60 -1.91 -18.78 -19.24
CA LEU A 60 -0.79 -18.37 -20.09
C LEU A 60 0.29 -17.64 -19.29
N PRO A 61 1.55 -17.73 -19.70
CA PRO A 61 2.62 -17.00 -19.04
C PRO A 61 2.56 -15.50 -19.33
N TRP A 62 2.89 -14.71 -18.29
CA TRP A 62 2.93 -13.27 -18.33
C TRP A 62 4.35 -12.74 -18.15
N ALA A 63 4.65 -11.63 -18.78
CA ALA A 63 5.89 -10.88 -18.62
C ALA A 63 5.60 -9.46 -18.13
N ILE A 64 6.57 -8.87 -17.43
CA ILE A 64 6.53 -7.48 -16.99
C ILE A 64 7.67 -6.75 -17.64
N GLY A 65 7.34 -5.81 -18.53
CA GLY A 65 8.33 -5.10 -19.34
C GLY A 65 9.01 -3.94 -18.63
N HIS A 66 8.42 -3.38 -17.55
CA HIS A 66 8.88 -2.14 -16.94
C HIS A 66 8.75 -2.17 -15.42
N ALA A 67 9.15 -1.04 -14.80
CA ALA A 67 9.26 -0.94 -13.35
C ALA A 67 7.92 -1.17 -12.62
N THR A 68 7.98 -2.03 -11.61
CA THR A 68 6.93 -2.16 -10.62
C THR A 68 7.39 -1.50 -9.33
N HIS A 69 6.53 -0.67 -8.76
CA HIS A 69 6.78 -0.13 -7.43
C HIS A 69 5.48 -0.01 -6.64
N GLY A 70 5.59 -0.13 -5.34
CA GLY A 70 4.44 0.01 -4.47
C GLY A 70 4.78 -0.01 -3.00
N GLN A 71 3.78 0.22 -2.18
CA GLN A 71 3.87 0.15 -0.74
C GLN A 71 2.54 -0.23 -0.10
N LEU A 72 2.63 -0.93 1.01
CA LEU A 72 1.54 -1.15 1.94
C LEU A 72 1.85 -0.43 3.25
N ASP A 73 0.93 0.40 3.69
CA ASP A 73 1.04 1.15 4.94
C ASP A 73 0.36 0.39 6.10
N ALA A 74 0.74 0.71 7.34
CA ALA A 74 0.18 0.07 8.54
C ALA A 74 -1.31 0.34 8.77
N ASN A 75 -1.90 1.30 8.06
CA ASN A 75 -3.34 1.56 8.05
C ASN A 75 -4.09 0.78 6.96
N GLY A 76 -3.43 -0.18 6.30
CA GLY A 76 -4.02 -1.01 5.25
C GLY A 76 -4.07 -0.37 3.86
N ARG A 77 -3.50 0.84 3.68
CA ARG A 77 -3.48 1.48 2.36
C ARG A 77 -2.41 0.82 1.48
N LEU A 78 -2.86 0.20 0.40
CA LEU A 78 -2.00 -0.30 -0.68
C LEU A 78 -1.91 0.76 -1.78
N LYS A 79 -0.68 1.05 -2.21
CA LYS A 79 -0.38 1.76 -3.46
C LYS A 79 0.48 0.84 -4.30
N LEU A 80 0.07 0.59 -5.53
CA LEU A 80 0.79 -0.27 -6.46
C LEU A 80 0.77 0.38 -7.83
N HIS A 81 1.92 0.38 -8.48
CA HIS A 81 2.08 0.79 -9.87
C HIS A 81 2.76 -0.35 -10.62
N VAL A 82 2.10 -0.83 -11.65
CA VAL A 82 2.60 -1.88 -12.56
C VAL A 82 2.54 -1.32 -13.97
N GLN A 83 3.59 -1.52 -14.73
CA GLN A 83 3.65 -1.06 -16.11
C GLN A 83 4.20 -2.15 -17.03
N GLY A 84 3.55 -2.35 -18.16
CA GLY A 84 3.99 -3.31 -19.17
C GLY A 84 3.75 -4.76 -18.76
N LEU A 85 2.64 -5.04 -18.06
CA LEU A 85 2.17 -6.40 -17.85
C LEU A 85 1.51 -6.88 -19.15
N VAL A 86 2.12 -7.88 -19.79
CA VAL A 86 1.70 -8.41 -21.09
C VAL A 86 1.90 -9.92 -21.11
N PHE A 87 1.25 -10.63 -22.05
CA PHE A 87 1.56 -12.01 -22.30
C PHE A 87 3.01 -12.17 -22.72
N ALA A 88 3.68 -13.19 -22.18
CA ALA A 88 5.09 -13.44 -22.45
C ALA A 88 5.35 -13.79 -23.91
N ASP A 89 6.57 -13.53 -24.38
CA ASP A 89 7.07 -14.09 -25.65
C ASP A 89 7.54 -15.53 -25.41
N ASP A 90 6.57 -16.42 -25.28
CA ASP A 90 6.75 -17.83 -24.97
C ASP A 90 6.03 -18.69 -26.01
N PRO A 91 6.58 -19.87 -26.41
CA PRO A 91 5.96 -20.77 -27.38
C PRO A 91 4.54 -21.23 -26.99
N SER A 92 4.20 -21.29 -25.73
CA SER A 92 2.86 -21.67 -25.25
C SER A 92 1.82 -20.56 -25.44
N VAL A 93 2.25 -19.31 -25.67
CA VAL A 93 1.38 -18.17 -25.97
C VAL A 93 1.11 -18.12 -27.46
N PRO A 94 -0.17 -18.01 -27.89
CA PRO A 94 -0.49 -17.76 -29.31
C PRO A 94 0.27 -16.55 -29.85
N PRO A 95 0.86 -16.61 -31.04
CA PRO A 95 1.71 -15.54 -31.57
C PRO A 95 1.06 -14.16 -31.59
N GLU A 96 -0.27 -14.12 -31.83
CA GLU A 96 -1.06 -12.88 -31.87
C GLU A 96 -1.26 -12.23 -30.51
N LEU A 97 -1.11 -12.99 -29.41
CA LEU A 97 -1.25 -12.47 -28.05
C LEU A 97 0.08 -12.03 -27.43
N ARG A 98 1.23 -12.52 -27.96
CA ARG A 98 2.54 -12.19 -27.38
C ARG A 98 2.79 -10.69 -27.34
N GLY A 99 3.21 -10.20 -26.19
CA GLY A 99 3.47 -8.77 -25.95
C GLY A 99 2.23 -7.90 -25.90
N THR A 100 1.02 -8.49 -25.93
CA THR A 100 -0.24 -7.77 -25.76
C THR A 100 -0.83 -7.98 -24.36
N ASN A 101 -1.83 -7.19 -24.03
CA ASN A 101 -2.65 -7.34 -22.84
C ASN A 101 -4.09 -7.08 -23.26
N ASP A 102 -4.93 -8.09 -23.18
CA ASP A 102 -6.36 -8.02 -23.53
C ASP A 102 -7.27 -8.11 -22.29
N GLU A 103 -6.68 -8.15 -21.08
CA GLU A 103 -7.44 -8.18 -19.85
C GLU A 103 -8.08 -6.83 -19.54
N ALA A 104 -9.37 -6.85 -19.26
CA ALA A 104 -10.14 -5.64 -19.00
C ALA A 104 -9.82 -5.03 -17.62
N PHE A 105 -9.37 -5.84 -16.68
CA PHE A 105 -9.00 -5.38 -15.32
C PHE A 105 -8.11 -6.38 -14.61
N PHE A 106 -7.37 -5.87 -13.64
CA PHE A 106 -6.55 -6.65 -12.71
C PHE A 106 -7.03 -6.49 -11.28
N ARG A 107 -6.56 -7.37 -10.39
CA ARG A 107 -6.76 -7.27 -8.95
C ARG A 107 -5.44 -7.47 -8.25
N ALA A 108 -5.18 -6.69 -7.22
CA ALA A 108 -4.07 -6.95 -6.33
C ALA A 108 -4.53 -7.86 -5.18
N VAL A 109 -3.65 -8.78 -4.79
CA VAL A 109 -3.88 -9.66 -3.64
C VAL A 109 -2.76 -9.46 -2.65
N VAL A 110 -3.10 -9.13 -1.40
CA VAL A 110 -2.17 -9.12 -0.28
C VAL A 110 -2.34 -10.44 0.47
N SER A 111 -1.35 -11.32 0.35
CA SER A 111 -1.34 -12.61 1.02
C SER A 111 -0.58 -12.52 2.34
N CYS A 112 -1.27 -12.70 3.44
CA CYS A 112 -0.72 -12.65 4.79
C CYS A 112 -0.62 -14.04 5.39
N LEU A 113 0.48 -14.30 6.12
CA LEU A 113 0.60 -15.45 7.01
C LEU A 113 0.31 -14.99 8.42
N THR A 114 -0.61 -15.67 9.09
CA THR A 114 -0.97 -15.46 10.49
C THR A 114 -0.91 -16.77 11.25
N VAL A 115 -0.97 -16.69 12.57
CA VAL A 115 -1.08 -17.87 13.42
C VAL A 115 -2.48 -17.87 14.02
N ASP A 116 -3.20 -18.96 13.87
CA ASP A 116 -4.53 -19.10 14.43
C ASP A 116 -4.49 -19.42 15.95
N SER A 117 -5.65 -19.60 16.56
CA SER A 117 -5.78 -19.88 18.00
C SER A 117 -5.19 -21.22 18.42
N THR A 118 -4.88 -22.12 17.48
CA THR A 118 -4.26 -23.42 17.73
C THR A 118 -2.73 -23.38 17.58
N GLY A 119 -2.17 -22.25 17.11
CA GLY A 119 -0.76 -22.11 16.79
C GLY A 119 -0.41 -22.53 15.36
N ALA A 120 -1.38 -22.90 14.54
CA ALA A 120 -1.14 -23.26 13.14
C ALA A 120 -0.98 -22.02 12.26
N VAL A 121 -0.05 -22.09 11.30
CA VAL A 121 0.13 -21.02 10.30
C VAL A 121 -0.99 -21.11 9.27
N VAL A 122 -1.73 -20.02 9.12
CA VAL A 122 -2.82 -19.88 8.16
C VAL A 122 -2.56 -18.76 7.18
N THR A 123 -3.06 -18.91 5.96
CA THR A 123 -2.99 -17.89 4.91
C THR A 123 -4.31 -17.13 4.84
N THR A 124 -4.22 -15.80 4.78
CA THR A 124 -5.36 -14.93 4.51
C THR A 124 -5.04 -14.08 3.27
N ASN A 125 -5.89 -14.18 2.26
CA ASN A 125 -5.79 -13.44 1.02
C ASN A 125 -6.79 -12.29 1.01
N LEU A 126 -6.32 -11.06 0.97
CA LEU A 126 -7.11 -9.84 0.84
C LEU A 126 -7.05 -9.37 -0.61
N VAL A 127 -8.18 -9.37 -1.28
CA VAL A 127 -8.30 -9.06 -2.72
C VAL A 127 -8.89 -7.67 -2.88
N THR A 128 -8.31 -6.85 -3.76
CA THR A 128 -8.87 -5.54 -4.11
C THR A 128 -10.05 -5.68 -5.09
N ASP A 129 -10.79 -4.59 -5.28
CA ASP A 129 -11.64 -4.44 -6.45
C ASP A 129 -10.80 -4.48 -7.73
N GLY A 130 -11.46 -4.70 -8.87
CA GLY A 130 -10.81 -4.65 -10.17
C GLY A 130 -10.38 -3.22 -10.52
N PHE A 131 -9.22 -3.08 -11.17
CA PHE A 131 -8.71 -1.82 -11.71
C PHE A 131 -8.17 -2.06 -13.13
N PRO A 132 -8.28 -1.10 -14.06
CA PRO A 132 -7.80 -1.21 -15.43
C PRO A 132 -6.28 -1.19 -15.54
#